data_08c566498ff439d55bb359760ae99245
#
_entry.id   08c566498ff439d55bb359760ae99245
#
_cell.length_a   1.000
_cell.length_b   1.000
_cell.length_c   1.000
_cell.angle_alpha   90.00
_cell.angle_beta   90.00
_cell.angle_gamma   90.00
#
_symmetry.space_group_name_H-M   'P 1'
#
loop_
_entity.id
_entity.type
_entity.pdbx_description
1 polymer ?
#
loop_
_entity_poly.entity_id
_entity_poly.type
_entity_poly.pdbx_seq_one_letter_code
_entity_poly.pdbx_strand_id
1 'polypeptide(L)'
;AKDIPAQKSVAEDGTIKVTVAMIGATFEGKMEGDCINGTFAQGAMQLPLTLKRGAQEVRRPQTPVAPFPYKQEEVSFENAGFRFGGTLCTPANCTSDTPVVLLVTGSGQQNRDEELFGHRPFAVIADALARNGIASLRYDDRGWGDKTVDFSRFTTDDFKQDAAAALQLLRQRFRRVGIVGHSEGGTIALMLAAEGKADF
;
A
#
# COMPACT_ATOMS: atom_id res chain seq x y z
N ALA A 1 5.17 2.44 -7.60
CA ALA A 1 5.35 3.27 -8.79
C ALA A 1 6.34 2.58 -9.73
N LYS A 2 5.84 1.79 -10.66
CA LYS A 2 6.61 1.36 -11.84
C LYS A 2 6.40 2.42 -12.92
N ASP A 3 7.49 2.72 -13.66
CA ASP A 3 7.45 3.56 -14.86
C ASP A 3 7.12 5.04 -14.62
N ILE A 4 7.73 5.66 -13.59
CA ILE A 4 7.71 7.12 -13.48
C ILE A 4 8.52 7.69 -14.67
N PRO A 5 7.90 8.51 -15.53
CA PRO A 5 8.60 9.07 -16.68
C PRO A 5 9.77 9.96 -16.23
N ALA A 6 10.95 9.68 -16.75
CA ALA A 6 12.14 10.48 -16.51
C ALA A 6 12.74 10.93 -17.85
N GLN A 7 13.16 12.18 -17.92
CA GLN A 7 13.92 12.72 -19.06
C GLN A 7 15.41 12.61 -18.76
N LYS A 8 16.17 12.12 -19.71
CA LYS A 8 17.64 12.01 -19.62
C LYS A 8 18.30 12.86 -20.69
N SER A 9 19.33 13.60 -20.32
CA SER A 9 20.25 14.26 -21.22
C SER A 9 21.70 14.01 -20.82
N VAL A 10 22.61 14.13 -21.77
CA VAL A 10 24.06 14.05 -21.55
C VAL A 10 24.68 15.27 -22.18
N ALA A 11 25.41 16.05 -21.40
CA ALA A 11 26.12 17.22 -21.87
C ALA A 11 27.45 16.84 -22.56
N GLU A 12 28.05 17.77 -23.29
CA GLU A 12 29.34 17.56 -24.01
C GLU A 12 30.48 17.19 -23.07
N ASP A 13 30.46 17.66 -21.83
CA ASP A 13 31.43 17.33 -20.78
C ASP A 13 31.20 15.97 -20.11
N GLY A 14 30.22 15.18 -20.61
CA GLY A 14 29.86 13.89 -20.08
C GLY A 14 28.95 13.93 -18.85
N THR A 15 28.49 15.10 -18.42
CA THR A 15 27.52 15.20 -17.31
C THR A 15 26.17 14.62 -17.71
N ILE A 16 25.69 13.68 -16.93
CA ILE A 16 24.39 13.04 -17.09
C ILE A 16 23.38 13.77 -16.21
N LYS A 17 22.29 14.26 -16.82
CA LYS A 17 21.18 14.85 -16.12
C LYS A 17 19.93 14.01 -16.30
N VAL A 18 19.25 13.71 -15.20
CA VAL A 18 17.94 13.02 -15.17
C VAL A 18 16.95 13.92 -14.48
N THR A 19 15.80 14.15 -15.11
CA THR A 19 14.71 14.98 -14.55
C THR A 19 13.45 14.14 -14.42
N VAL A 20 12.85 14.17 -13.25
CA VAL A 20 11.54 13.54 -12.94
C VAL A 20 10.56 14.67 -12.63
N ALA A 21 9.92 15.19 -13.67
CA ALA A 21 9.08 16.40 -13.57
C ALA A 21 7.91 16.22 -12.59
N MET A 22 7.31 15.02 -12.55
CA MET A 22 6.15 14.72 -11.68
C MET A 22 6.41 15.01 -10.20
N ILE A 23 7.64 14.84 -9.74
CA ILE A 23 8.03 15.06 -8.34
C ILE A 23 8.99 16.23 -8.17
N GLY A 24 9.23 17.01 -9.22
CA GLY A 24 10.16 18.14 -9.20
C GLY A 24 11.59 17.75 -8.84
N ALA A 25 12.01 16.53 -9.21
CA ALA A 25 13.33 16.02 -8.84
C ALA A 25 14.29 16.03 -10.04
N THR A 26 15.58 16.29 -9.76
CA THR A 26 16.68 16.20 -10.71
C THR A 26 17.85 15.43 -10.10
N PHE A 27 18.60 14.78 -10.98
CA PHE A 27 19.91 14.21 -10.65
C PHE A 27 20.91 14.67 -11.69
N GLU A 28 22.07 15.14 -11.26
CA GLU A 28 23.18 15.49 -12.13
C GLU A 28 24.46 14.81 -11.63
N GLY A 29 25.17 14.10 -12.52
CA GLY A 29 26.37 13.37 -12.13
C GLY A 29 27.24 12.97 -13.31
N LYS A 30 28.44 12.47 -13.00
CA LYS A 30 29.40 11.95 -13.99
C LYS A 30 29.65 10.48 -13.78
N MET A 31 29.91 9.78 -14.90
CA MET A 31 30.26 8.38 -14.87
C MET A 31 31.70 8.20 -14.41
N GLU A 32 31.91 7.35 -13.42
CA GLU A 32 33.20 6.94 -12.86
C GLU A 32 33.22 5.43 -12.74
N GLY A 33 33.82 4.75 -13.69
CA GLY A 33 33.77 3.28 -13.78
C GLY A 33 32.34 2.77 -13.98
N ASP A 34 31.87 1.90 -13.10
CA ASP A 34 30.50 1.36 -13.12
C ASP A 34 29.49 2.18 -12.29
N CYS A 35 29.88 3.34 -11.84
CA CYS A 35 29.03 4.22 -11.03
C CYS A 35 28.81 5.56 -11.73
N ILE A 36 27.71 6.23 -11.38
CA ILE A 36 27.47 7.63 -11.66
C ILE A 36 27.41 8.36 -10.33
N ASN A 37 28.43 9.15 -10.03
CA ASN A 37 28.47 9.97 -8.83
C ASN A 37 27.88 11.35 -9.14
N GLY A 38 26.97 11.83 -8.28
CA GLY A 38 26.30 13.09 -8.54
C GLY A 38 25.49 13.60 -7.38
N THR A 39 24.63 14.56 -7.69
CA THR A 39 23.75 15.21 -6.73
C THR A 39 22.30 15.01 -7.14
N PHE A 40 21.50 14.51 -6.24
CA PHE A 40 20.05 14.51 -6.30
C PHE A 40 19.52 15.81 -5.69
N ALA A 41 18.59 16.49 -6.38
CA ALA A 41 17.93 17.68 -5.87
C ALA A 41 16.41 17.58 -6.02
N GLN A 42 15.69 18.02 -4.98
CA GLN A 42 14.24 18.14 -5.00
C GLN A 42 13.82 19.32 -4.11
N GLY A 43 13.22 20.35 -4.70
CA GLY A 43 12.96 21.59 -4.00
C GLY A 43 14.26 22.21 -3.45
N ALA A 44 14.29 22.50 -2.16
CA ALA A 44 15.48 23.01 -1.46
C ALA A 44 16.45 21.91 -1.00
N MET A 45 16.09 20.64 -1.13
CA MET A 45 16.92 19.51 -0.70
C MET A 45 17.94 19.15 -1.77
N GLN A 46 19.20 18.99 -1.37
CA GLN A 46 20.28 18.47 -2.20
C GLN A 46 21.03 17.41 -1.43
N LEU A 47 21.23 16.24 -2.06
CA LEU A 47 21.90 15.09 -1.45
C LEU A 47 22.90 14.48 -2.44
N PRO A 48 24.10 14.07 -1.99
CA PRO A 48 24.98 13.25 -2.81
C PRO A 48 24.32 11.91 -3.07
N LEU A 49 24.38 11.43 -4.33
CA LEU A 49 23.82 10.15 -4.72
C LEU A 49 24.77 9.45 -5.68
N THR A 50 25.08 8.19 -5.39
CA THR A 50 25.82 7.31 -6.28
C THR A 50 24.88 6.28 -6.90
N LEU A 51 24.75 6.28 -8.22
CA LEU A 51 24.03 5.27 -8.98
C LEU A 51 25.01 4.19 -9.44
N LYS A 52 24.78 2.95 -9.06
CA LYS A 52 25.58 1.78 -9.51
C LYS A 52 24.89 1.09 -10.68
N ARG A 53 25.69 0.58 -11.62
CA ARG A 53 25.17 -0.23 -12.73
C ARG A 53 24.55 -1.53 -12.19
N GLY A 54 23.37 -1.88 -12.72
CA GLY A 54 22.64 -3.10 -12.37
C GLY A 54 21.39 -2.84 -11.57
N ALA A 55 20.57 -3.87 -11.43
CA ALA A 55 19.40 -3.83 -10.55
C ALA A 55 19.85 -4.16 -9.13
N GLN A 56 19.56 -3.27 -8.19
CA GLN A 56 19.74 -3.59 -6.78
C GLN A 56 18.59 -4.50 -6.33
N GLU A 57 18.92 -5.72 -5.92
CA GLU A 57 17.94 -6.61 -5.31
C GLU A 57 17.56 -6.06 -3.93
N VAL A 58 16.36 -5.53 -3.82
CA VAL A 58 15.84 -5.07 -2.53
C VAL A 58 15.25 -6.28 -1.79
N ARG A 59 16.02 -6.85 -0.86
CA ARG A 59 15.54 -7.93 -0.01
C ARG A 59 14.51 -7.43 0.98
N ARG A 60 13.39 -8.16 1.07
CA ARG A 60 12.28 -7.89 1.99
C ARG A 60 12.05 -9.11 2.90
N PRO A 61 12.97 -9.40 3.84
CA PRO A 61 12.92 -10.63 4.64
C PRO A 61 11.69 -10.72 5.54
N GLN A 62 11.04 -9.59 5.83
CA GLN A 62 9.80 -9.52 6.63
C GLN A 62 8.55 -9.93 5.85
N THR A 63 8.61 -9.98 4.50
CA THR A 63 7.44 -10.39 3.70
C THR A 63 7.09 -11.85 4.01
N PRO A 64 5.87 -12.13 4.48
CA PRO A 64 5.50 -13.48 4.88
C PRO A 64 5.45 -14.43 3.70
N VAL A 65 5.95 -15.65 3.89
CA VAL A 65 5.95 -16.73 2.91
C VAL A 65 5.31 -18.00 3.48
N ALA A 66 4.63 -18.77 2.61
CA ALA A 66 4.04 -20.04 3.01
C ALA A 66 5.13 -21.07 3.42
N PRO A 67 4.78 -22.06 4.29
CA PRO A 67 3.47 -22.29 4.89
C PRO A 67 3.15 -21.33 6.03
N PHE A 68 1.90 -20.86 6.10
CA PHE A 68 1.44 -19.97 7.16
C PHE A 68 0.87 -20.77 8.35
N PRO A 69 1.12 -20.37 9.62
CA PRO A 69 0.50 -21.00 10.80
C PRO A 69 -0.93 -20.52 11.05
N TYR A 70 -1.53 -19.82 10.10
CA TYR A 70 -2.87 -19.24 10.13
C TYR A 70 -3.55 -19.47 8.78
N LYS A 71 -4.88 -19.23 8.71
CA LYS A 71 -5.63 -19.37 7.47
C LYS A 71 -5.68 -18.06 6.69
N GLN A 72 -5.66 -18.17 5.38
CA GLN A 72 -5.95 -17.07 4.45
C GLN A 72 -7.14 -17.50 3.58
N GLU A 73 -8.14 -16.64 3.51
CA GLU A 73 -9.37 -16.86 2.75
C GLU A 73 -9.59 -15.67 1.82
N GLU A 74 -9.79 -15.94 0.54
CA GLU A 74 -10.22 -14.91 -0.40
C GLU A 74 -11.69 -14.63 -0.17
N VAL A 75 -11.98 -13.35 0.05
CA VAL A 75 -13.34 -12.84 0.27
C VAL A 75 -13.65 -11.74 -0.73
N SER A 76 -14.94 -11.47 -0.93
CA SER A 76 -15.36 -10.33 -1.74
C SER A 76 -16.60 -9.67 -1.15
N PHE A 77 -16.75 -8.38 -1.41
CA PHE A 77 -17.94 -7.59 -1.09
C PHE A 77 -18.21 -6.60 -2.21
N GLU A 78 -19.35 -5.94 -2.16
CA GLU A 78 -19.77 -4.97 -3.17
C GLU A 78 -20.17 -3.66 -2.49
N ASN A 79 -19.83 -2.54 -3.14
CA ASN A 79 -20.30 -1.21 -2.78
C ASN A 79 -20.35 -0.30 -4.01
N ALA A 80 -21.37 0.51 -4.14
CA ALA A 80 -21.53 1.52 -5.19
C ALA A 80 -21.25 1.00 -6.63
N GLY A 81 -21.62 -0.26 -6.90
CA GLY A 81 -21.44 -0.90 -8.22
C GLY A 81 -20.03 -1.45 -8.46
N PHE A 82 -19.13 -1.37 -7.47
CA PHE A 82 -17.81 -1.98 -7.52
C PHE A 82 -17.78 -3.28 -6.71
N ARG A 83 -17.04 -4.26 -7.24
CA ARG A 83 -16.71 -5.48 -6.51
C ARG A 83 -15.29 -5.39 -6.00
N PHE A 84 -15.13 -5.66 -4.71
CA PHE A 84 -13.86 -5.63 -3.99
C PHE A 84 -13.39 -7.04 -3.71
N GLY A 85 -12.15 -7.36 -4.05
CA GLY A 85 -11.47 -8.56 -3.63
C GLY A 85 -10.67 -8.30 -2.37
N GLY A 86 -10.62 -9.26 -1.46
CA GLY A 86 -9.84 -9.12 -0.23
C GLY A 86 -9.32 -10.46 0.28
N THR A 87 -8.34 -10.40 1.17
CA THR A 87 -7.80 -11.56 1.89
C THR A 87 -8.09 -11.42 3.37
N LEU A 88 -8.89 -12.33 3.91
CA LEU A 88 -9.14 -12.46 5.34
C LEU A 88 -8.12 -13.43 5.93
N CYS A 89 -7.26 -12.92 6.81
CA CYS A 89 -6.33 -13.73 7.60
C CYS A 89 -6.95 -14.04 8.96
N THR A 90 -7.00 -15.33 9.35
CA THR A 90 -7.57 -15.74 10.62
C THR A 90 -6.61 -16.65 11.38
N PRO A 91 -6.38 -16.41 12.70
CA PRO A 91 -5.61 -17.32 13.54
C PRO A 91 -6.12 -18.76 13.47
N ALA A 92 -5.27 -19.74 13.79
CA ALA A 92 -5.64 -21.17 13.72
C ALA A 92 -6.88 -21.50 14.58
N ASN A 93 -7.02 -20.87 15.74
CA ASN A 93 -8.13 -21.08 16.69
C ASN A 93 -9.14 -19.93 16.63
N CYS A 94 -9.45 -19.44 15.45
CA CYS A 94 -10.36 -18.32 15.23
C CYS A 94 -11.81 -18.70 15.59
N THR A 95 -12.48 -17.82 16.33
CA THR A 95 -13.91 -17.88 16.68
C THR A 95 -14.57 -16.54 16.40
N SER A 96 -15.88 -16.43 16.62
CA SER A 96 -16.59 -15.15 16.52
C SER A 96 -16.15 -14.11 17.56
N ASP A 97 -15.50 -14.52 18.64
CA ASP A 97 -14.96 -13.65 19.69
C ASP A 97 -13.52 -13.19 19.40
N THR A 98 -12.86 -13.77 18.38
CA THR A 98 -11.56 -13.33 17.92
C THR A 98 -11.67 -11.89 17.43
N PRO A 99 -10.86 -10.95 17.95
CA PRO A 99 -10.85 -9.60 17.41
C PRO A 99 -10.39 -9.60 15.96
N VAL A 100 -11.02 -8.77 15.13
CA VAL A 100 -10.63 -8.60 13.73
C VAL A 100 -10.42 -7.13 13.43
N VAL A 101 -9.44 -6.81 12.58
CA VAL A 101 -9.21 -5.45 12.10
C VAL A 101 -9.36 -5.38 10.58
N LEU A 102 -9.96 -4.32 10.10
CA LEU A 102 -9.90 -3.91 8.71
C LEU A 102 -8.65 -3.08 8.50
N LEU A 103 -7.84 -3.38 7.48
CA LEU A 103 -6.71 -2.56 7.06
C LEU A 103 -7.13 -1.71 5.87
N VAL A 104 -7.00 -0.38 6.00
CA VAL A 104 -7.41 0.61 4.98
C VAL A 104 -6.18 1.34 4.46
N THR A 105 -5.98 1.29 3.15
CA THR A 105 -4.85 1.83 2.41
C THR A 105 -4.79 3.36 2.41
N GLY A 106 -3.63 3.90 2.05
CA GLY A 106 -3.43 5.34 1.86
C GLY A 106 -3.91 5.83 0.50
N SER A 107 -3.62 7.11 0.21
CA SER A 107 -4.07 7.77 -1.01
C SER A 107 -3.59 7.11 -2.29
N GLY A 108 -4.40 7.20 -3.33
CA GLY A 108 -4.17 6.59 -4.63
C GLY A 108 -4.72 5.17 -4.69
N GLN A 109 -4.85 4.63 -5.91
CA GLN A 109 -5.34 3.26 -6.09
C GLN A 109 -4.28 2.24 -5.65
N GLN A 110 -4.58 1.49 -4.60
CA GLN A 110 -3.68 0.53 -3.97
C GLN A 110 -4.22 -0.89 -4.09
N ASN A 111 -3.32 -1.88 -4.10
CA ASN A 111 -3.73 -3.25 -3.83
C ASN A 111 -3.87 -3.49 -2.31
N ARG A 112 -4.48 -4.60 -1.95
CA ARG A 112 -4.72 -5.03 -0.55
C ARG A 112 -3.47 -5.10 0.33
N ASP A 113 -2.29 -5.17 -0.25
CA ASP A 113 -1.00 -5.24 0.46
C ASP A 113 -0.34 -3.87 0.62
N GLU A 114 -0.91 -2.82 -0.01
CA GLU A 114 -0.30 -1.48 -0.11
C GLU A 114 1.12 -1.59 -0.67
N GLU A 115 1.26 -2.36 -1.77
CA GLU A 115 2.57 -2.74 -2.30
C GLU A 115 3.30 -1.55 -2.93
N LEU A 116 4.48 -1.22 -2.40
CA LEU A 116 5.35 -0.19 -2.91
C LEU A 116 6.80 -0.68 -2.95
N PHE A 117 7.44 -0.60 -4.11
CA PHE A 117 8.82 -1.07 -4.32
C PHE A 117 9.08 -2.51 -3.83
N GLY A 118 8.13 -3.40 -4.08
CA GLY A 118 8.19 -4.79 -3.66
C GLY A 118 8.02 -5.02 -2.15
N HIS A 119 7.75 -3.97 -1.37
CA HIS A 119 7.35 -4.09 0.02
C HIS A 119 5.84 -4.19 0.12
N ARG A 120 5.35 -5.08 1.00
CA ARG A 120 3.93 -5.38 1.22
C ARG A 120 3.57 -5.15 2.68
N PRO A 121 3.51 -3.90 3.13
CA PRO A 121 3.36 -3.60 4.56
C PRO A 121 2.10 -4.22 5.18
N PHE A 122 0.98 -4.21 4.48
CA PHE A 122 -0.25 -4.79 5.01
C PHE A 122 -0.20 -6.33 5.09
N ALA A 123 0.52 -7.00 4.18
CA ALA A 123 0.77 -8.44 4.33
C ALA A 123 1.60 -8.74 5.58
N VAL A 124 2.63 -7.92 5.86
CA VAL A 124 3.48 -8.05 7.06
C VAL A 124 2.67 -7.82 8.34
N ILE A 125 1.83 -6.78 8.37
CA ILE A 125 0.96 -6.47 9.51
C ILE A 125 -0.04 -7.61 9.73
N ALA A 126 -0.69 -8.10 8.67
CA ALA A 126 -1.65 -9.19 8.77
C ALA A 126 -1.03 -10.50 9.27
N ASP A 127 0.20 -10.83 8.85
CA ASP A 127 0.96 -11.98 9.37
C ASP A 127 1.23 -11.82 10.88
N ALA A 128 1.72 -10.64 11.29
CA ALA A 128 1.99 -10.37 12.69
C ALA A 128 0.71 -10.45 13.55
N LEU A 129 -0.40 -9.88 13.09
CA LEU A 129 -1.69 -9.93 13.77
C LEU A 129 -2.19 -11.37 13.91
N ALA A 130 -2.19 -12.15 12.82
CA ALA A 130 -2.69 -13.52 12.83
C ALA A 130 -1.87 -14.44 13.75
N ARG A 131 -0.55 -14.26 13.81
CA ARG A 131 0.35 -14.97 14.75
C ARG A 131 0.07 -14.61 16.22
N ASN A 132 -0.48 -13.41 16.47
CA ASN A 132 -0.83 -12.93 17.81
C ASN A 132 -2.33 -13.03 18.13
N GLY A 133 -3.08 -13.87 17.41
CA GLY A 133 -4.46 -14.15 17.74
C GLY A 133 -5.48 -13.12 17.27
N ILE A 134 -5.10 -12.22 16.37
CA ILE A 134 -5.96 -11.17 15.81
C ILE A 134 -6.20 -11.46 14.32
N ALA A 135 -7.46 -11.52 13.91
CA ALA A 135 -7.80 -11.63 12.49
C ALA A 135 -7.67 -10.29 11.78
N SER A 136 -7.49 -10.31 10.46
CA SER A 136 -7.42 -9.07 9.66
C SER A 136 -7.99 -9.27 8.27
N LEU A 137 -8.65 -8.24 7.75
CA LEU A 137 -9.06 -8.13 6.35
C LEU A 137 -8.25 -7.04 5.65
N ARG A 138 -7.69 -7.39 4.52
CA ARG A 138 -7.07 -6.49 3.54
C ARG A 138 -7.87 -6.57 2.26
N TYR A 139 -8.14 -5.47 1.59
CA TYR A 139 -8.90 -5.46 0.35
C TYR A 139 -8.27 -4.54 -0.70
N ASP A 140 -8.46 -4.87 -1.96
CA ASP A 140 -8.03 -4.03 -3.08
C ASP A 140 -8.97 -2.84 -3.22
N ASP A 141 -8.45 -1.67 -3.52
CA ASP A 141 -9.24 -0.46 -3.71
C ASP A 141 -10.22 -0.61 -4.89
N ARG A 142 -11.24 0.24 -4.91
CA ARG A 142 -12.26 0.24 -5.96
C ARG A 142 -11.64 0.32 -7.35
N GLY A 143 -12.08 -0.57 -8.25
CA GLY A 143 -11.58 -0.65 -9.61
C GLY A 143 -10.13 -1.11 -9.74
N TRP A 144 -9.51 -1.69 -8.70
CA TRP A 144 -8.15 -2.22 -8.80
C TRP A 144 -8.01 -3.20 -9.97
N GLY A 145 -7.03 -2.94 -10.82
CA GLY A 145 -6.76 -3.75 -12.02
C GLY A 145 -7.60 -3.38 -13.24
N ASP A 146 -8.66 -2.61 -13.09
CA ASP A 146 -9.47 -2.09 -14.20
C ASP A 146 -8.98 -0.71 -14.63
N LYS A 147 -8.30 -0.65 -15.77
CA LYS A 147 -7.72 0.59 -16.32
C LYS A 147 -8.79 1.55 -16.89
N THR A 148 -10.04 1.13 -16.98
CA THR A 148 -11.14 1.99 -17.46
C THR A 148 -11.72 2.85 -16.34
N VAL A 149 -11.42 2.54 -15.09
CA VAL A 149 -11.88 3.29 -13.92
C VAL A 149 -10.99 4.51 -13.73
N ASP A 150 -11.57 5.70 -13.88
CA ASP A 150 -10.89 6.95 -13.52
C ASP A 150 -10.95 7.15 -12.01
N PHE A 151 -9.88 6.74 -11.34
CA PHE A 151 -9.76 6.80 -9.88
C PHE A 151 -9.79 8.24 -9.33
N SER A 152 -9.37 9.24 -10.13
CA SER A 152 -9.34 10.64 -9.70
C SER A 152 -10.71 11.26 -9.45
N ARG A 153 -11.78 10.58 -9.85
CA ARG A 153 -13.18 11.03 -9.66
C ARG A 153 -13.72 10.74 -8.26
N PHE A 154 -13.02 9.91 -7.49
CA PHE A 154 -13.47 9.49 -6.16
C PHE A 154 -12.83 10.32 -5.07
N THR A 155 -13.55 10.44 -3.97
CA THR A 155 -13.18 11.23 -2.81
C THR A 155 -12.93 10.33 -1.61
N THR A 156 -12.33 10.87 -0.57
CA THR A 156 -12.17 10.19 0.73
C THR A 156 -13.50 9.66 1.28
N ASP A 157 -14.62 10.34 1.00
CA ASP A 157 -15.95 9.88 1.45
C ASP A 157 -16.40 8.62 0.69
N ASP A 158 -16.08 8.51 -0.61
CA ASP A 158 -16.34 7.29 -1.37
C ASP A 158 -15.54 6.09 -0.79
N PHE A 159 -14.26 6.30 -0.48
CA PHE A 159 -13.41 5.26 0.11
C PHE A 159 -13.83 4.91 1.54
N LYS A 160 -14.34 5.89 2.31
CA LYS A 160 -14.96 5.64 3.62
C LYS A 160 -16.17 4.71 3.51
N GLN A 161 -17.01 4.89 2.47
CA GLN A 161 -18.16 4.01 2.25
C GLN A 161 -17.74 2.60 1.87
N ASP A 162 -16.65 2.44 1.08
CA ASP A 162 -16.08 1.13 0.77
C ASP A 162 -15.56 0.42 2.03
N ALA A 163 -14.82 1.14 2.86
CA ALA A 163 -14.36 0.63 4.15
C ALA A 163 -15.52 0.27 5.08
N ALA A 164 -16.60 1.06 5.09
CA ALA A 164 -17.81 0.74 5.86
C ALA A 164 -18.48 -0.55 5.38
N ALA A 165 -18.54 -0.81 4.07
CA ALA A 165 -19.05 -2.07 3.53
C ALA A 165 -18.15 -3.25 3.92
N ALA A 166 -16.83 -3.08 3.93
CA ALA A 166 -15.89 -4.10 4.41
C ALA A 166 -16.08 -4.40 5.91
N LEU A 167 -16.31 -3.37 6.74
CA LEU A 167 -16.63 -3.56 8.16
C LEU A 167 -17.96 -4.34 8.34
N GLN A 168 -18.96 -4.08 7.50
CA GLN A 168 -20.22 -4.85 7.54
C GLN A 168 -20.00 -6.32 7.20
N LEU A 169 -19.14 -6.64 6.23
CA LEU A 169 -18.76 -8.03 5.94
C LEU A 169 -18.12 -8.69 7.17
N LEU A 170 -17.22 -8.01 7.87
CA LEU A 170 -16.57 -8.54 9.07
C LEU A 170 -17.55 -8.75 10.21
N ARG A 171 -18.52 -7.86 10.40
CA ARG A 171 -19.54 -7.97 11.47
C ARG A 171 -20.50 -9.17 11.30
N GLN A 172 -20.57 -9.76 10.11
CA GLN A 172 -21.31 -11.01 9.91
C GLN A 172 -20.63 -12.22 10.58
N ARG A 173 -19.33 -12.13 10.87
CA ARG A 173 -18.50 -13.23 11.34
C ARG A 173 -17.87 -12.99 12.72
N PHE A 174 -17.66 -11.72 13.10
CA PHE A 174 -16.92 -11.31 14.29
C PHE A 174 -17.70 -10.33 15.13
N ARG A 175 -17.58 -10.47 16.46
CA ARG A 175 -18.26 -9.59 17.44
C ARG A 175 -17.47 -8.31 17.72
N ARG A 176 -16.14 -8.37 17.58
CA ARG A 176 -15.22 -7.25 17.87
C ARG A 176 -14.48 -6.88 16.61
N VAL A 177 -14.85 -5.76 16.00
CA VAL A 177 -14.33 -5.31 14.73
C VAL A 177 -13.66 -3.94 14.90
N GLY A 178 -12.34 -3.92 14.69
CA GLY A 178 -11.52 -2.71 14.70
C GLY A 178 -11.14 -2.27 13.30
N ILE A 179 -10.48 -1.12 13.24
CA ILE A 179 -9.99 -0.56 11.99
C ILE A 179 -8.59 0.03 12.17
N VAL A 180 -7.73 -0.23 11.21
CA VAL A 180 -6.37 0.33 11.11
C VAL A 180 -6.22 0.95 9.74
N GLY A 181 -5.76 2.18 9.68
CA GLY A 181 -5.57 2.89 8.41
C GLY A 181 -4.17 3.51 8.31
N HIS A 182 -3.66 3.57 7.09
CA HIS A 182 -2.42 4.27 6.77
C HIS A 182 -2.75 5.55 5.99
N SER A 183 -2.12 6.68 6.35
CA SER A 183 -2.28 7.96 5.63
C SER A 183 -3.76 8.37 5.48
N GLU A 184 -4.31 8.47 4.27
CA GLU A 184 -5.73 8.72 4.02
C GLU A 184 -6.63 7.67 4.68
N GLY A 185 -6.22 6.39 4.66
CA GLY A 185 -6.91 5.33 5.38
C GLY A 185 -6.99 5.58 6.89
N GLY A 186 -6.00 6.25 7.48
CA GLY A 186 -6.05 6.70 8.87
C GLY A 186 -7.16 7.74 9.11
N THR A 187 -7.35 8.67 8.20
CA THR A 187 -8.47 9.64 8.24
C THR A 187 -9.81 8.89 8.14
N ILE A 188 -9.93 7.94 7.22
CA ILE A 188 -11.12 7.09 7.05
C ILE A 188 -11.41 6.30 8.33
N ALA A 189 -10.37 5.72 8.94
CA ALA A 189 -10.50 4.99 10.20
C ALA A 189 -11.08 5.86 11.31
N LEU A 190 -10.56 7.07 11.48
CA LEU A 190 -11.07 8.03 12.47
C LEU A 190 -12.51 8.45 12.19
N MET A 191 -12.88 8.67 10.93
CA MET A 191 -14.26 9.01 10.56
C MET A 191 -15.22 7.87 10.91
N LEU A 192 -14.87 6.63 10.58
CA LEU A 192 -15.71 5.46 10.88
C LEU A 192 -15.78 5.13 12.36
N ALA A 193 -14.71 5.35 13.11
CA ALA A 193 -14.70 5.25 14.57
C ALA A 193 -15.62 6.29 15.22
N ALA A 194 -15.58 7.54 14.74
CA ALA A 194 -16.46 8.61 15.20
C ALA A 194 -17.94 8.33 14.89
N GLU A 195 -18.24 7.62 13.82
CA GLU A 195 -19.57 7.13 13.45
C GLU A 195 -20.00 5.87 14.24
N GLY A 196 -19.15 5.35 15.15
CA GLY A 196 -19.43 4.13 15.93
C GLY A 196 -19.44 2.86 15.09
N LYS A 197 -18.79 2.85 13.92
CA LYS A 197 -18.75 1.69 13.01
C LYS A 197 -17.63 0.70 13.31
N ALA A 198 -16.65 1.09 14.12
CA ALA A 198 -15.58 0.25 14.62
C ALA A 198 -15.63 0.23 16.17
N ASP A 199 -15.22 -0.88 16.78
CA ASP A 199 -15.22 -1.03 18.25
C ASP A 199 -13.89 -0.55 18.87
N PHE A 200 -12.80 -0.52 18.06
CA PHE A 200 -11.46 -0.05 18.45
C PHE A 200 -10.60 0.30 17.24
#